data_8ec31775e8a07b7387cfee33f9d49cff
#
_entry.id   8ec31775e8a07b7387cfee33f9d49cff
#
_cell.length_a   1.000
_cell.length_b   1.000
_cell.length_c   1.000
_cell.angle_alpha   90.00
_cell.angle_beta   90.00
_cell.angle_gamma   90.00
#
_symmetry.space_group_name_H-M   'P 1'
#
loop_
_entity.id
_entity.type
_entity.pdbx_description
1 polymer ?
#
loop_
_entity_poly.entity_id
_entity_poly.type
_entity_poly.pdbx_seq_one_letter_code
_entity_poly.pdbx_strand_id
1 'polypeptide(L)'
;YHLIDAEMVSLDLHDRLEIAPGDSLTVVGPHGTETVGPDEDNLVRRALALAGRTASVTLHKQIPAGAGLGGGSADAAAVLRWAGFTDLRAAAALGADIAFCLVGGRARVTGIGEIVDPLPHDRRTFTIVTPPIFCSTPAVYRAWDEMGGPAGDNGNDLEPAALVVAPELVRWRDELADQTDRRPQLAGSGSTWFVEGAFPDVGRVVTTVPAYEWKRRGD
;
A
#
# COMPACT_ATOMS: atom_id res chain seq x y z
N TYR A 1 -10.71 0.91 -15.84
CA TYR A 1 -10.53 1.14 -14.39
C TYR A 1 -11.56 0.29 -13.64
N HIS A 2 -11.11 -0.44 -12.62
CA HIS A 2 -12.00 -1.14 -11.70
C HIS A 2 -12.48 -0.17 -10.61
N LEU A 3 -13.73 -0.29 -10.22
CA LEU A 3 -14.24 0.46 -9.07
C LEU A 3 -13.79 -0.23 -7.78
N ILE A 4 -13.33 0.57 -6.83
CA ILE A 4 -12.92 0.13 -5.51
C ILE A 4 -14.08 0.38 -4.53
N ASP A 5 -14.28 -0.51 -3.59
CA ASP A 5 -15.05 -0.30 -2.36
C ASP A 5 -14.31 -1.04 -1.25
N ALA A 6 -13.49 -0.32 -0.51
CA ALA A 6 -12.60 -0.93 0.49
C ALA A 6 -12.47 -0.06 1.74
N GLU A 7 -12.33 -0.71 2.88
CA GLU A 7 -11.82 -0.05 4.08
C GLU A 7 -10.29 -0.10 4.07
N MET A 8 -9.67 1.07 4.19
CA MET A 8 -8.21 1.21 4.25
C MET A 8 -7.79 1.80 5.59
N VAL A 9 -6.63 1.35 6.09
CA VAL A 9 -6.04 1.83 7.34
C VAL A 9 -4.57 2.15 7.15
N SER A 10 -4.10 3.22 7.80
CA SER A 10 -2.67 3.51 7.90
C SER A 10 -2.04 2.72 9.04
N LEU A 11 -0.82 2.22 8.82
CA LEU A 11 -0.05 1.43 9.78
C LEU A 11 1.19 2.22 10.25
N ASP A 12 1.75 1.82 11.38
CA ASP A 12 3.04 2.31 11.88
C ASP A 12 4.25 1.77 11.09
N LEU A 13 4.02 0.87 10.13
CA LEU A 13 4.99 0.44 9.13
C LEU A 13 5.07 1.48 8.01
N HIS A 14 6.25 2.04 7.76
CA HIS A 14 6.43 3.10 6.76
C HIS A 14 7.83 3.09 6.15
N ASP A 15 7.93 3.63 4.95
CA ASP A 15 9.18 4.03 4.32
C ASP A 15 9.57 5.43 4.77
N ARG A 16 10.83 5.82 4.60
CA ARG A 16 11.33 7.16 4.95
C ARG A 16 11.87 7.85 3.70
N LEU A 17 11.48 9.11 3.49
CA LEU A 17 11.97 9.93 2.40
C LEU A 17 12.79 11.11 2.96
N GLU A 18 13.97 11.32 2.37
CA GLU A 18 14.78 12.53 2.54
C GLU A 18 14.69 13.33 1.25
N ILE A 19 14.20 14.58 1.36
CA ILE A 19 13.96 15.43 0.20
C ILE A 19 14.88 16.66 0.29
N ALA A 20 15.67 16.89 -0.77
CA ALA A 20 16.65 17.98 -0.85
C ALA A 20 16.57 18.67 -2.22
N PRO A 21 17.15 19.87 -2.37
CA PRO A 21 17.30 20.50 -3.69
C PRO A 21 18.09 19.59 -4.66
N GLY A 22 17.64 19.50 -5.91
CA GLY A 22 18.29 18.70 -6.96
C GLY A 22 17.27 17.99 -7.85
N ASP A 23 17.72 16.99 -8.61
CA ASP A 23 16.92 16.17 -9.50
C ASP A 23 17.49 14.76 -9.58
N SER A 24 17.27 13.98 -8.53
CA SER A 24 17.71 12.58 -8.47
C SER A 24 16.76 11.74 -7.63
N LEU A 25 16.74 10.44 -7.87
CA LEU A 25 16.06 9.46 -7.00
C LEU A 25 17.07 8.36 -6.67
N THR A 26 17.29 8.16 -5.36
CA THR A 26 18.10 7.07 -4.83
C THR A 26 17.23 6.20 -3.94
N VAL A 27 17.19 4.90 -4.21
CA VAL A 27 16.44 3.93 -3.39
C VAL A 27 17.43 3.08 -2.61
N VAL A 28 17.24 3.01 -1.30
CA VAL A 28 18.11 2.28 -0.36
C VAL A 28 17.28 1.43 0.61
N GLY A 29 17.89 0.41 1.20
CA GLY A 29 17.26 -0.44 2.20
C GLY A 29 17.19 -1.91 1.81
N PRO A 30 16.63 -2.77 2.67
CA PRO A 30 16.59 -4.22 2.46
C PRO A 30 15.75 -4.63 1.23
N HIS A 31 14.87 -3.74 0.78
CA HIS A 31 14.02 -3.92 -0.40
C HIS A 31 14.40 -2.93 -1.51
N GLY A 32 15.69 -2.63 -1.64
CA GLY A 32 16.26 -1.63 -2.52
C GLY A 32 16.02 -1.86 -4.03
N THR A 33 16.96 -1.45 -4.85
CA THR A 33 16.84 -1.20 -6.30
C THR A 33 16.29 -2.36 -7.16
N GLU A 34 16.33 -3.59 -6.70
CA GLU A 34 15.86 -4.76 -7.49
C GLU A 34 14.33 -4.83 -7.64
N THR A 35 13.58 -4.15 -6.75
CA THR A 35 12.09 -4.18 -6.73
C THR A 35 11.44 -2.88 -7.17
N VAL A 36 12.24 -1.85 -7.43
CA VAL A 36 11.75 -0.55 -7.90
C VAL A 36 12.00 -0.48 -9.40
N GLY A 37 10.94 -0.38 -10.19
CA GLY A 37 11.01 -0.29 -11.66
C GLY A 37 11.85 0.88 -12.17
N PRO A 38 11.98 1.04 -13.50
CA PRO A 38 12.71 2.14 -14.10
C PRO A 38 12.38 3.47 -13.45
N ASP A 39 13.37 4.35 -13.34
CA ASP A 39 13.27 5.66 -12.67
C ASP A 39 12.05 6.47 -13.15
N GLU A 40 11.73 6.40 -14.44
CA GLU A 40 10.60 7.10 -15.08
C GLU A 40 9.23 6.59 -14.64
N ASP A 41 9.11 5.31 -14.28
CA ASP A 41 7.86 4.68 -13.85
C ASP A 41 7.67 4.77 -12.32
N ASN A 42 8.68 5.24 -11.59
CA ASN A 42 8.62 5.33 -10.14
C ASN A 42 7.57 6.36 -9.70
N LEU A 43 6.66 5.96 -8.82
CA LEU A 43 5.57 6.82 -8.33
C LEU A 43 6.08 8.09 -7.64
N VAL A 44 7.28 8.08 -7.03
CA VAL A 44 7.93 9.28 -6.46
C VAL A 44 8.24 10.30 -7.56
N ARG A 45 8.83 9.87 -8.68
CA ARG A 45 9.10 10.74 -9.83
C ARG A 45 7.82 11.30 -10.44
N ARG A 46 6.83 10.44 -10.62
CA ARG A 46 5.53 10.83 -11.16
C ARG A 46 4.80 11.79 -10.22
N ALA A 47 4.92 11.62 -8.90
CA ALA A 47 4.37 12.55 -7.91
C ALA A 47 5.06 13.92 -7.93
N LEU A 48 6.39 13.97 -8.08
CA LEU A 48 7.12 15.22 -8.28
C LEU A 48 6.63 15.96 -9.53
N ALA A 49 6.52 15.24 -10.65
CA ALA A 49 6.02 15.81 -11.92
C ALA A 49 4.58 16.33 -11.79
N LEU A 50 3.67 15.55 -11.17
CA LEU A 50 2.28 15.97 -10.91
C LEU A 50 2.20 17.24 -10.06
N ALA A 51 3.08 17.35 -9.07
CA ALA A 51 3.14 18.53 -8.20
C ALA A 51 3.89 19.72 -8.83
N GLY A 52 4.44 19.59 -10.03
CA GLY A 52 5.26 20.62 -10.68
C GLY A 52 6.52 20.95 -9.86
N ARG A 53 7.15 19.94 -9.25
CA ARG A 53 8.32 20.07 -8.38
C ARG A 53 9.49 19.25 -8.92
N THR A 54 10.69 19.72 -8.62
CA THR A 54 11.95 19.01 -8.84
C THR A 54 12.69 18.92 -7.51
N ALA A 55 13.16 17.73 -7.16
CA ALA A 55 13.90 17.47 -5.93
C ALA A 55 14.80 16.24 -6.06
N SER A 56 15.87 16.19 -5.28
CA SER A 56 16.59 14.96 -5.01
C SER A 56 15.92 14.23 -3.86
N VAL A 57 15.54 12.97 -4.07
CA VAL A 57 14.87 12.14 -3.08
C VAL A 57 15.72 10.90 -2.77
N THR A 58 16.01 10.68 -1.49
CA THR A 58 16.53 9.40 -1.00
C THR A 58 15.40 8.66 -0.32
N LEU A 59 15.00 7.52 -0.91
CA LEU A 59 13.90 6.67 -0.45
C LEU A 59 14.45 5.45 0.29
N HIS A 60 14.22 5.38 1.59
CA HIS A 60 14.58 4.25 2.46
C HIS A 60 13.44 3.26 2.52
N LYS A 61 13.51 2.17 1.72
CA LYS A 61 12.46 1.15 1.60
C LYS A 61 12.47 0.16 2.75
N GLN A 62 11.34 0.07 3.45
CA GLN A 62 11.00 -0.95 4.45
C GLN A 62 9.86 -1.85 3.97
N ILE A 63 9.05 -1.37 3.04
CA ILE A 63 7.89 -2.08 2.48
C ILE A 63 8.26 -2.60 1.10
N PRO A 64 8.23 -3.93 0.87
CA PRO A 64 8.55 -4.50 -0.45
C PRO A 64 7.58 -4.01 -1.53
N ALA A 65 8.06 -3.83 -2.74
CA ALA A 65 7.21 -3.60 -3.89
C ALA A 65 6.36 -4.86 -4.19
N GLY A 66 5.10 -4.67 -4.58
CA GLY A 66 4.18 -5.78 -4.88
C GLY A 66 3.74 -6.58 -3.65
N ALA A 67 3.87 -6.00 -2.44
CA ALA A 67 3.45 -6.63 -1.19
C ALA A 67 1.95 -6.44 -0.86
N GLY A 68 1.20 -5.64 -1.64
CA GLY A 68 -0.20 -5.32 -1.35
C GLY A 68 -0.41 -4.33 -0.19
N LEU A 69 0.66 -3.69 0.30
CA LEU A 69 0.62 -2.76 1.44
C LEU A 69 0.63 -1.27 1.03
N GLY A 70 0.49 -0.96 -0.24
CA GLY A 70 0.45 0.42 -0.74
C GLY A 70 1.72 1.24 -0.52
N GLY A 71 2.90 0.61 -0.28
CA GLY A 71 4.14 1.31 0.05
C GLY A 71 4.55 2.36 -0.99
N GLY A 72 4.53 2.02 -2.29
CA GLY A 72 4.83 2.99 -3.34
C GLY A 72 3.83 4.15 -3.43
N SER A 73 2.54 3.88 -3.15
CA SER A 73 1.51 4.92 -3.08
C SER A 73 1.72 5.84 -1.87
N ALA A 74 2.15 5.29 -0.74
CA ALA A 74 2.51 6.06 0.45
C ALA A 74 3.74 6.96 0.20
N ASP A 75 4.75 6.46 -0.52
CA ASP A 75 5.93 7.22 -0.93
C ASP A 75 5.54 8.41 -1.81
N ALA A 76 4.72 8.17 -2.84
CA ALA A 76 4.19 9.22 -3.71
C ALA A 76 3.37 10.25 -2.92
N ALA A 77 2.49 9.79 -2.03
CA ALA A 77 1.71 10.67 -1.18
C ALA A 77 2.58 11.53 -0.26
N ALA A 78 3.69 11.00 0.25
CA ALA A 78 4.65 11.76 1.06
C ALA A 78 5.26 12.91 0.24
N VAL A 79 5.62 12.69 -1.01
CA VAL A 79 6.10 13.74 -1.93
C VAL A 79 5.00 14.76 -2.21
N LEU A 80 3.78 14.33 -2.50
CA LEU A 80 2.65 15.22 -2.76
C LEU A 80 2.34 16.11 -1.52
N ARG A 81 2.37 15.52 -0.32
CA ARG A 81 2.23 16.29 0.94
C ARG A 81 3.34 17.31 1.11
N TRP A 82 4.61 16.91 0.88
CA TRP A 82 5.74 17.83 0.93
C TRP A 82 5.56 19.02 -0.03
N ALA A 83 5.02 18.77 -1.22
CA ALA A 83 4.74 19.78 -2.24
C ALA A 83 3.49 20.63 -1.94
N GLY A 84 2.69 20.30 -0.92
CA GLY A 84 1.43 20.98 -0.59
C GLY A 84 0.27 20.65 -1.54
N PHE A 85 0.34 19.49 -2.21
CA PHE A 85 -0.67 19.03 -3.16
C PHE A 85 -1.89 18.45 -2.44
N THR A 86 -3.11 18.80 -2.88
CA THR A 86 -4.36 18.42 -2.19
C THR A 86 -5.45 17.85 -3.11
N ASP A 87 -5.23 17.80 -4.43
CA ASP A 87 -6.22 17.26 -5.38
C ASP A 87 -6.22 15.71 -5.31
N LEU A 88 -7.21 15.16 -4.59
CA LEU A 88 -7.34 13.70 -4.42
C LEU A 88 -7.65 12.98 -5.73
N ARG A 89 -8.38 13.63 -6.65
CA ARG A 89 -8.72 13.02 -7.93
C ARG A 89 -7.50 12.88 -8.83
N ALA A 90 -6.68 13.92 -8.90
CA ALA A 90 -5.41 13.86 -9.63
C ALA A 90 -4.43 12.87 -8.98
N ALA A 91 -4.41 12.78 -7.65
CA ALA A 91 -3.62 11.79 -6.92
C ALA A 91 -4.07 10.35 -7.22
N ALA A 92 -5.38 10.07 -7.23
CA ALA A 92 -5.94 8.75 -7.56
C ALA A 92 -5.68 8.35 -9.03
N ALA A 93 -5.64 9.31 -9.95
CA ALA A 93 -5.27 9.06 -11.34
C ALA A 93 -3.79 8.63 -11.51
N LEU A 94 -2.92 9.03 -10.57
CA LEU A 94 -1.53 8.59 -10.51
C LEU A 94 -1.41 7.15 -9.96
N GLY A 95 -2.26 6.79 -8.99
CA GLY A 95 -2.38 5.47 -8.39
C GLY A 95 -3.52 5.44 -7.38
N ALA A 96 -4.37 4.42 -7.45
CA ALA A 96 -5.65 4.34 -6.74
C ALA A 96 -5.53 4.56 -5.21
N ASP A 97 -4.45 4.05 -4.58
CA ASP A 97 -4.24 4.16 -3.14
C ASP A 97 -3.64 5.52 -2.71
N ILE A 98 -3.17 6.35 -3.67
CA ILE A 98 -2.43 7.58 -3.34
C ILE A 98 -3.34 8.61 -2.66
N ALA A 99 -4.61 8.71 -3.09
CA ALA A 99 -5.56 9.63 -2.45
C ALA A 99 -5.79 9.27 -0.98
N PHE A 100 -6.00 7.98 -0.68
CA PHE A 100 -6.08 7.51 0.71
C PHE A 100 -4.78 7.80 1.47
N CYS A 101 -3.62 7.51 0.88
CA CYS A 101 -2.34 7.78 1.52
C CYS A 101 -2.10 9.29 1.79
N LEU A 102 -2.72 10.20 1.02
CA LEU A 102 -2.69 11.64 1.30
C LEU A 102 -3.51 12.01 2.56
N VAL A 103 -4.65 11.38 2.75
CA VAL A 103 -5.55 11.60 3.89
C VAL A 103 -5.03 10.87 5.13
N GLY A 104 -4.72 9.59 4.98
CA GLY A 104 -4.25 8.70 6.04
C GLY A 104 -5.34 8.31 7.04
N GLY A 105 -4.95 7.59 8.09
CA GLY A 105 -5.84 7.13 9.15
C GLY A 105 -6.66 5.92 8.75
N ARG A 106 -7.97 5.97 8.96
CA ARG A 106 -8.95 4.96 8.56
C ARG A 106 -10.00 5.60 7.66
N ALA A 107 -10.29 5.01 6.53
CA ALA A 107 -11.30 5.54 5.61
C ALA A 107 -11.97 4.42 4.81
N ARG A 108 -13.22 4.67 4.36
CA ARG A 108 -13.80 3.95 3.24
C ARG A 108 -13.36 4.64 1.95
N VAL A 109 -12.83 3.86 1.02
CA VAL A 109 -12.32 4.34 -0.26
C VAL A 109 -13.17 3.76 -1.37
N THR A 110 -13.72 4.63 -2.22
CA THR A 110 -14.60 4.22 -3.33
C THR A 110 -14.23 4.92 -4.63
N GLY A 111 -14.98 4.60 -5.72
CA GLY A 111 -14.66 5.10 -7.05
C GLY A 111 -13.45 4.40 -7.65
N ILE A 112 -12.55 5.16 -8.26
CA ILE A 112 -11.24 4.70 -8.73
C ILE A 112 -10.14 4.93 -7.66
N GLY A 113 -10.56 5.19 -6.40
CA GLY A 113 -9.71 5.53 -5.26
C GLY A 113 -9.75 7.01 -4.87
N GLU A 114 -10.48 7.86 -5.60
CA GLU A 114 -10.54 9.32 -5.39
C GLU A 114 -11.53 9.74 -4.29
N ILE A 115 -12.50 8.90 -3.96
CA ILE A 115 -13.48 9.17 -2.91
C ILE A 115 -12.95 8.53 -1.62
N VAL A 116 -12.53 9.38 -0.70
CA VAL A 116 -11.97 8.96 0.59
C VAL A 116 -12.85 9.54 1.70
N ASP A 117 -13.67 8.66 2.31
CA ASP A 117 -14.56 9.01 3.41
C ASP A 117 -13.90 8.62 4.75
N PRO A 118 -13.37 9.58 5.53
CA PRO A 118 -12.69 9.28 6.78
C PRO A 118 -13.62 8.59 7.78
N LEU A 119 -13.12 7.57 8.44
CA LEU A 119 -13.77 6.84 9.52
C LEU A 119 -13.09 7.15 10.87
N PRO A 120 -13.79 7.01 11.99
CA PRO A 120 -13.17 7.15 13.30
C PRO A 120 -11.96 6.23 13.44
N HIS A 121 -10.88 6.78 14.01
CA HIS A 121 -9.70 5.97 14.27
C HIS A 121 -10.04 4.89 15.31
N ASP A 122 -9.66 3.66 14.97
CA ASP A 122 -9.76 2.50 15.83
C ASP A 122 -8.37 1.89 15.96
N ARG A 123 -7.88 1.78 17.21
CA ARG A 123 -6.55 1.22 17.46
C ARG A 123 -6.62 -0.30 17.36
N ARG A 124 -6.15 -0.82 16.23
CA ARG A 124 -6.09 -2.24 15.95
C ARG A 124 -4.63 -2.68 15.80
N THR A 125 -4.36 -3.91 16.18
CA THR A 125 -3.04 -4.53 16.01
C THR A 125 -3.18 -5.70 15.07
N PHE A 126 -2.23 -5.81 14.13
CA PHE A 126 -2.17 -6.90 13.17
C PHE A 126 -0.81 -7.56 13.20
N THR A 127 -0.79 -8.85 12.92
CA THR A 127 0.43 -9.56 12.54
C THR A 127 0.40 -9.76 11.04
N ILE A 128 1.43 -9.29 10.35
CA ILE A 128 1.59 -9.39 8.91
C ILE A 128 2.74 -10.33 8.55
N VAL A 129 2.51 -11.12 7.51
CA VAL A 129 3.53 -11.97 6.88
C VAL A 129 3.60 -11.60 5.41
N THR A 130 4.76 -11.14 4.96
CA THR A 130 4.99 -10.76 3.56
C THR A 130 5.89 -11.80 2.90
N PRO A 131 5.33 -12.73 2.12
CA PRO A 131 6.11 -13.70 1.35
C PRO A 131 7.07 -13.01 0.39
N PRO A 132 8.22 -13.61 0.07
CA PRO A 132 9.12 -13.13 -0.99
C PRO A 132 8.57 -13.45 -2.39
N ILE A 133 7.32 -13.09 -2.63
CA ILE A 133 6.55 -13.34 -3.85
C ILE A 133 6.05 -11.99 -4.35
N PHE A 134 6.38 -11.66 -5.59
CA PHE A 134 5.89 -10.46 -6.23
C PHE A 134 4.50 -10.70 -6.84
N CYS A 135 3.47 -10.03 -6.33
CA CYS A 135 2.13 -10.04 -6.91
C CYS A 135 1.92 -8.79 -7.79
N SER A 136 1.86 -9.02 -9.10
CA SER A 136 1.54 -7.94 -10.04
C SER A 136 0.07 -7.54 -9.92
N THR A 137 -0.23 -6.38 -9.36
CA THR A 137 -1.61 -5.86 -9.26
C THR A 137 -2.35 -5.92 -10.59
N PRO A 138 -1.78 -5.47 -11.74
CA PRO A 138 -2.47 -5.61 -13.03
C PRO A 138 -2.73 -7.06 -13.45
N ALA A 139 -1.87 -8.01 -13.07
CA ALA A 139 -2.08 -9.42 -13.38
C ALA A 139 -3.21 -10.02 -12.55
N VAL A 140 -3.29 -9.64 -11.26
CA VAL A 140 -4.37 -10.09 -10.36
C VAL A 140 -5.73 -9.56 -10.83
N TYR A 141 -5.83 -8.28 -11.20
CA TYR A 141 -7.08 -7.73 -11.74
C TYR A 141 -7.51 -8.40 -13.04
N ARG A 142 -6.56 -8.68 -13.96
CA ARG A 142 -6.89 -9.43 -15.18
C ARG A 142 -7.42 -10.82 -14.89
N ALA A 143 -6.77 -11.55 -13.98
CA ALA A 143 -7.24 -12.87 -13.56
C ALA A 143 -8.62 -12.80 -12.92
N TRP A 144 -8.90 -11.76 -12.11
CA TRP A 144 -10.19 -11.52 -11.51
C TRP A 144 -11.29 -11.29 -12.56
N ASP A 145 -11.01 -10.48 -13.60
CA ASP A 145 -11.91 -10.28 -14.74
C ASP A 145 -12.18 -11.58 -15.51
N GLU A 146 -11.11 -12.34 -15.80
CA GLU A 146 -11.20 -13.64 -16.51
C GLU A 146 -12.00 -14.67 -15.72
N MET A 147 -12.00 -14.59 -14.39
CA MET A 147 -12.81 -15.42 -13.50
C MET A 147 -14.27 -14.95 -13.39
N GLY A 148 -14.65 -13.83 -14.02
CA GLY A 148 -15.99 -13.27 -13.96
C GLY A 148 -16.26 -12.39 -12.74
N GLY A 149 -15.22 -11.87 -12.10
CA GLY A 149 -15.33 -10.96 -10.97
C GLY A 149 -15.87 -11.61 -9.70
N PRO A 150 -15.24 -12.71 -9.19
CA PRO A 150 -15.76 -13.41 -8.02
C PRO A 150 -15.68 -12.52 -6.77
N ALA A 151 -16.67 -12.66 -5.89
CA ALA A 151 -16.55 -12.16 -4.53
C ALA A 151 -15.65 -13.08 -3.70
N GLY A 152 -14.80 -12.50 -2.90
CA GLY A 152 -14.00 -13.22 -1.90
C GLY A 152 -14.86 -13.56 -0.67
N ASP A 153 -14.68 -14.74 -0.13
CA ASP A 153 -15.42 -15.18 1.06
C ASP A 153 -14.81 -14.68 2.39
N ASN A 154 -13.71 -13.94 2.30
CA ASN A 154 -12.89 -13.44 3.41
C ASN A 154 -12.68 -11.92 3.38
N GLY A 155 -13.59 -11.19 2.73
CA GLY A 155 -13.57 -9.72 2.69
C GLY A 155 -12.56 -9.10 1.69
N ASN A 156 -11.95 -9.92 0.83
CA ASN A 156 -11.12 -9.45 -0.27
C ASN A 156 -11.45 -10.19 -1.58
N ASP A 157 -12.13 -9.52 -2.48
CA ASP A 157 -12.57 -10.09 -3.76
C ASP A 157 -11.39 -10.45 -4.69
N LEU A 158 -10.23 -9.89 -4.47
CA LEU A 158 -9.01 -10.20 -5.25
C LEU A 158 -8.30 -11.47 -4.76
N GLU A 159 -8.60 -11.99 -3.56
CA GLU A 159 -7.92 -13.16 -3.00
C GLU A 159 -7.98 -14.38 -3.95
N PRO A 160 -9.14 -14.80 -4.51
CA PRO A 160 -9.20 -15.91 -5.44
C PRO A 160 -8.30 -15.74 -6.67
N ALA A 161 -8.29 -14.54 -7.24
CA ALA A 161 -7.46 -14.23 -8.40
C ALA A 161 -5.95 -14.15 -8.07
N ALA A 162 -5.61 -13.62 -6.91
CA ALA A 162 -4.22 -13.62 -6.43
C ALA A 162 -3.67 -15.03 -6.25
N LEU A 163 -4.49 -15.98 -5.77
CA LEU A 163 -4.12 -17.39 -5.64
C LEU A 163 -3.98 -18.10 -7.00
N VAL A 164 -4.66 -17.63 -8.05
CA VAL A 164 -4.43 -18.12 -9.43
C VAL A 164 -3.11 -17.58 -9.98
N VAL A 165 -2.81 -16.30 -9.74
CA VAL A 165 -1.57 -15.65 -10.23
C VAL A 165 -0.33 -16.15 -9.48
N ALA A 166 -0.45 -16.39 -8.19
CA ALA A 166 0.63 -16.82 -7.31
C ALA A 166 0.15 -17.95 -6.36
N PRO A 167 0.06 -19.20 -6.85
CA PRO A 167 -0.48 -20.32 -6.06
C PRO A 167 0.30 -20.61 -4.78
N GLU A 168 1.57 -20.24 -4.73
CA GLU A 168 2.43 -20.40 -3.55
C GLU A 168 1.95 -19.59 -2.34
N LEU A 169 1.10 -18.60 -2.53
CA LEU A 169 0.48 -17.82 -1.45
C LEU A 169 -0.38 -18.67 -0.51
N VAL A 170 -0.97 -19.78 -1.01
CA VAL A 170 -1.77 -20.71 -0.21
C VAL A 170 -0.98 -21.22 1.00
N ARG A 171 0.28 -21.65 0.78
CA ARG A 171 1.13 -22.16 1.86
C ARG A 171 1.32 -21.13 2.98
N TRP A 172 1.57 -19.87 2.62
CA TRP A 172 1.79 -18.81 3.61
C TRP A 172 0.52 -18.46 4.39
N ARG A 173 -0.64 -18.52 3.72
CA ARG A 173 -1.94 -18.38 4.36
C ARG A 173 -2.15 -19.48 5.40
N ASP A 174 -1.95 -20.73 4.99
CA ASP A 174 -2.22 -21.91 5.81
C ASP A 174 -1.25 -21.97 7.01
N GLU A 175 0.05 -21.68 6.80
CA GLU A 175 1.03 -21.56 7.88
C GLU A 175 0.66 -20.47 8.89
N LEU A 176 0.20 -19.30 8.41
CA LEU A 176 -0.23 -18.21 9.30
C LEU A 176 -1.50 -18.60 10.09
N ALA A 177 -2.44 -19.30 9.45
CA ALA A 177 -3.65 -19.80 10.11
C ALA A 177 -3.30 -20.80 11.22
N ASP A 178 -2.45 -21.79 10.92
CA ASP A 178 -2.05 -22.85 11.86
C ASP A 178 -1.30 -22.28 13.09
N GLN A 179 -0.43 -21.28 12.86
CA GLN A 179 0.37 -20.70 13.93
C GLN A 179 -0.40 -19.73 14.83
N THR A 180 -1.51 -19.18 14.34
CA THR A 180 -2.24 -18.13 15.08
C THR A 180 -3.63 -18.54 15.53
N ASP A 181 -4.17 -19.66 15.03
CA ASP A 181 -5.57 -20.04 15.17
C ASP A 181 -6.52 -18.91 14.73
N ARG A 182 -6.15 -18.21 13.66
CA ARG A 182 -6.92 -17.11 13.06
C ARG A 182 -7.11 -17.37 11.58
N ARG A 183 -8.13 -16.76 10.99
CA ARG A 183 -8.34 -16.76 9.55
C ARG A 183 -7.53 -15.62 8.90
N PRO A 184 -6.47 -15.90 8.12
CA PRO A 184 -5.70 -14.86 7.46
C PRO A 184 -6.50 -14.17 6.37
N GLN A 185 -6.22 -12.89 6.14
CA GLN A 185 -6.76 -12.09 5.05
C GLN A 185 -5.60 -11.62 4.17
N LEU A 186 -5.85 -11.57 2.86
CA LEU A 186 -4.88 -11.02 1.90
C LEU A 186 -4.99 -9.49 1.89
N ALA A 187 -3.86 -8.79 1.94
CA ALA A 187 -3.80 -7.35 1.80
C ALA A 187 -3.81 -6.94 0.32
N GLY A 188 -4.86 -6.23 -0.11
CA GLY A 188 -5.02 -5.78 -1.50
C GLY A 188 -4.88 -6.92 -2.50
N SER A 189 -4.04 -6.74 -3.53
CA SER A 189 -3.74 -7.79 -4.52
C SER A 189 -2.65 -8.78 -4.08
N GLY A 190 -2.19 -8.70 -2.82
CA GLY A 190 -1.11 -9.53 -2.27
C GLY A 190 0.28 -8.91 -2.54
N SER A 191 1.33 -9.53 -1.99
CA SER A 191 1.44 -10.89 -1.44
C SER A 191 1.23 -11.02 0.08
N THR A 192 1.06 -9.91 0.81
CA THR A 192 1.00 -9.93 2.27
C THR A 192 -0.29 -10.54 2.79
N TRP A 193 -0.14 -11.46 3.74
CA TRP A 193 -1.22 -11.98 4.58
C TRP A 193 -1.21 -11.32 5.95
N PHE A 194 -2.38 -11.14 6.54
CA PHE A 194 -2.48 -10.59 7.89
C PHE A 194 -3.58 -11.26 8.70
N VAL A 195 -3.41 -11.21 10.01
CA VAL A 195 -4.42 -11.57 11.02
C VAL A 195 -4.50 -10.45 12.05
N GLU A 196 -5.67 -10.28 12.64
CA GLU A 196 -5.81 -9.38 13.79
C GLU A 196 -5.27 -10.04 15.05
N GLY A 197 -4.43 -9.31 15.79
CA GLY A 197 -3.72 -9.75 16.98
C GLY A 197 -2.21 -9.55 16.90
N ALA A 198 -1.54 -9.78 18.03
CA ALA A 198 -0.09 -9.67 18.17
C ALA A 198 0.54 -11.06 18.33
N PHE A 199 1.20 -11.55 17.31
CA PHE A 199 1.92 -12.83 17.26
C PHE A 199 3.37 -12.59 16.81
N PRO A 200 4.24 -12.02 17.69
CA PRO A 200 5.57 -11.56 17.30
C PRO A 200 6.53 -12.69 16.85
N ASP A 201 6.26 -13.93 17.26
CA ASP A 201 7.04 -15.10 16.85
C ASP A 201 6.65 -15.62 15.46
N VAL A 202 5.54 -15.13 14.90
CA VAL A 202 4.98 -15.57 13.61
C VAL A 202 5.29 -14.58 12.51
N GLY A 203 5.16 -13.28 12.79
CA GLY A 203 5.31 -12.23 11.78
C GLY A 203 5.54 -10.85 12.38
N ARG A 204 5.57 -9.86 11.50
CA ARG A 204 5.75 -8.47 11.94
C ARG A 204 4.45 -7.95 12.55
N VAL A 205 4.52 -7.51 13.80
CA VAL A 205 3.38 -6.85 14.47
C VAL A 205 3.36 -5.38 14.08
N VAL A 206 2.20 -4.90 13.65
CA VAL A 206 1.94 -3.51 13.24
C VAL A 206 0.67 -3.00 13.89
N THR A 207 0.56 -1.68 14.04
CA THR A 207 -0.59 -1.04 14.68
C THR A 207 -1.14 0.06 13.77
N THR A 208 -2.46 0.23 13.77
CA THR A 208 -3.10 1.34 13.04
C THR A 208 -2.71 2.68 13.65
N VAL A 209 -2.49 3.67 12.79
CA VAL A 209 -2.20 5.05 13.20
C VAL A 209 -3.31 5.99 12.73
N PRO A 210 -3.58 7.10 13.47
CA PRO A 210 -4.56 8.10 13.05
C PRO A 210 -4.12 8.83 11.79
N ALA A 211 -5.05 9.56 11.16
CA ALA A 211 -4.75 10.46 10.06
C ALA A 211 -3.67 11.49 10.47
N TYR A 212 -2.86 11.87 9.49
CA TYR A 212 -1.81 12.86 9.75
C TYR A 212 -2.42 14.23 10.04
N GLU A 213 -2.12 14.79 11.21
CA GLU A 213 -2.24 16.22 11.43
C GLU A 213 -1.03 16.90 10.80
N TRP A 214 -1.21 17.41 9.58
CA TRP A 214 -0.17 18.19 8.92
C TRP A 214 -0.02 19.53 9.62
N LYS A 215 0.94 19.67 10.51
CA LYS A 215 1.41 20.99 10.98
C LYS A 215 2.40 21.51 9.93
N ARG A 216 2.03 22.59 9.21
CA ARG A 216 3.01 23.33 8.41
C ARG A 216 4.12 23.77 9.37
N ARG A 217 5.39 23.44 9.06
CA ARG A 217 6.51 24.07 9.76
C ARG A 217 6.49 25.55 9.39
N GLY A 218 6.00 26.40 10.28
CA GLY A 218 5.97 27.86 10.07
C GLY A 218 4.77 28.61 10.66
N ASP A 219 3.90 27.95 11.46
CA ASP A 219 2.93 28.64 12.33
C ASP A 219 3.42 28.64 13.78
#